data_e3a283149775eef58ed2309c7661582d
#
_entry.id   e3a283149775eef58ed2309c7661582d
#
_cell.length_a   1.000
_cell.length_b   1.000
_cell.length_c   1.000
_cell.angle_alpha   90.00
_cell.angle_beta   90.00
_cell.angle_gamma   90.00
#
_symmetry.space_group_name_H-M   'P 1'
#
loop_
_entity.id
_entity.type
_entity.pdbx_description
1 polymer ?
#
loop_
_entity_poly.entity_id
_entity_poly.type
_entity_poly.pdbx_seq_one_letter_code
_entity_poly.pdbx_strand_id
1 'polypeptide(L)'
;MSVSVVPTLDMERAIAASGYDVIVGFDEVGRGSLAGPVMVGAAAIRTCDLAGSSPLAVPDGVADSKMLTEHRREAIFEELKSWCASWAVGSASNTEIDDWGISYALASPHCAHSAKRKRNSASTAMACLTASR
;
A
#
# COMPACT_ATOMS: atom_id res chain seq x y z
N MET A 1 2.28 7.91 27.69
CA MET A 1 3.43 7.46 26.87
C MET A 1 2.88 6.73 25.67
N SER A 2 2.97 7.30 24.48
CA SER A 2 2.55 6.65 23.24
C SER A 2 3.58 5.55 22.95
N VAL A 3 3.19 4.29 23.04
CA VAL A 3 4.04 3.19 22.60
C VAL A 3 4.12 3.29 21.09
N SER A 4 5.26 3.70 20.56
CA SER A 4 5.55 3.62 19.14
C SER A 4 5.61 2.14 18.77
N VAL A 5 4.54 1.64 18.16
CA VAL A 5 4.53 0.27 17.62
C VAL A 5 5.42 0.27 16.39
N VAL A 6 6.57 -0.38 16.49
CA VAL A 6 7.46 -0.60 15.34
C VAL A 6 6.74 -1.60 14.41
N PRO A 7 6.53 -1.25 13.14
CA PRO A 7 5.89 -2.17 12.20
C PRO A 7 6.75 -3.42 11.99
N THR A 8 6.09 -4.58 11.91
CA THR A 8 6.73 -5.88 11.63
C THR A 8 6.13 -6.48 10.38
N LEU A 9 6.78 -7.50 9.82
CA LEU A 9 6.29 -8.28 8.68
C LEU A 9 5.73 -9.65 9.11
N ASP A 10 5.28 -9.78 10.35
CA ASP A 10 4.82 -11.06 10.90
C ASP A 10 3.51 -11.52 10.26
N MET A 11 2.61 -10.56 9.95
CA MET A 11 1.36 -10.85 9.23
C MET A 11 1.66 -11.30 7.80
N GLU A 12 2.56 -10.62 7.13
CA GLU A 12 2.97 -10.94 5.77
C GLU A 12 3.63 -12.34 5.71
N ARG A 13 4.45 -12.67 6.68
CA ARG A 13 5.05 -14.02 6.81
C ARG A 13 3.99 -15.09 7.04
N ALA A 14 2.98 -14.81 7.87
CA ALA A 14 1.86 -15.74 8.09
C ALA A 14 1.04 -15.96 6.81
N ILE A 15 0.80 -14.92 6.02
CA ILE A 15 0.11 -15.00 4.73
C ILE A 15 0.96 -15.76 3.70
N ALA A 16 2.26 -15.51 3.67
CA ALA A 16 3.18 -16.24 2.79
C ALA A 16 3.16 -17.75 3.06
N ALA A 17 3.04 -18.15 4.33
CA ALA A 17 2.91 -19.56 4.70
C ALA A 17 1.62 -20.23 4.17
N SER A 18 0.62 -19.43 3.77
CA SER A 18 -0.62 -19.92 3.14
C SER A 18 -0.50 -20.14 1.63
N GLY A 19 0.68 -19.95 1.04
CA GLY A 19 0.98 -20.28 -0.36
C GLY A 19 0.72 -19.17 -1.37
N TYR A 20 0.61 -17.93 -0.93
CA TYR A 20 0.53 -16.77 -1.83
C TYR A 20 1.91 -16.33 -2.29
N ASP A 21 2.04 -15.89 -3.54
CA ASP A 21 3.31 -15.43 -4.12
C ASP A 21 3.53 -13.93 -3.94
N VAL A 22 2.45 -13.14 -3.84
CA VAL A 22 2.48 -11.69 -3.69
C VAL A 22 1.45 -11.24 -2.67
N ILE A 23 1.84 -10.30 -1.85
CA ILE A 23 0.98 -9.63 -0.88
C ILE A 23 0.87 -8.16 -1.29
N VAL A 24 -0.36 -7.64 -1.34
CA VAL A 24 -0.62 -6.23 -1.67
C VAL A 24 -1.35 -5.57 -0.52
N GLY A 25 -0.78 -4.48 -0.03
CA GLY A 25 -1.40 -3.57 0.92
C GLY A 25 -2.03 -2.38 0.21
N PHE A 26 -3.19 -1.94 0.69
CA PHE A 26 -3.88 -0.75 0.20
C PHE A 26 -4.16 0.21 1.36
N ASP A 27 -4.03 1.51 1.08
CA ASP A 27 -4.44 2.56 2.00
C ASP A 27 -5.00 3.74 1.22
N GLU A 28 -5.96 4.47 1.82
CA GLU A 28 -6.59 5.61 1.18
C GLU A 28 -6.27 6.93 1.90
N VAL A 29 -6.22 8.02 1.14
CA VAL A 29 -6.08 9.39 1.63
C VAL A 29 -7.12 10.30 0.98
N GLY A 30 -7.63 11.25 1.76
CA GLY A 30 -8.65 12.20 1.29
C GLY A 30 -10.08 11.81 1.59
N ARG A 31 -10.36 10.64 2.18
CA ARG A 31 -11.72 10.18 2.52
C ARG A 31 -12.50 11.11 3.46
N GLY A 32 -11.81 11.84 4.33
CA GLY A 32 -12.41 12.83 5.24
C GLY A 32 -12.44 14.25 4.71
N SER A 33 -12.02 14.48 3.48
CA SER A 33 -12.02 15.79 2.83
C SER A 33 -13.45 16.18 2.43
N LEU A 34 -13.84 17.42 2.68
CA LEU A 34 -15.16 17.95 2.28
C LEU A 34 -15.28 18.20 0.78
N ALA A 35 -14.16 18.36 0.10
CA ALA A 35 -14.07 18.53 -1.34
C ALA A 35 -12.67 18.09 -1.81
N GLY A 36 -12.63 17.39 -2.91
CA GLY A 36 -11.38 16.95 -3.51
C GLY A 36 -11.37 15.45 -3.83
N PRO A 37 -10.35 15.00 -4.55
CA PRO A 37 -10.22 13.60 -4.91
C PRO A 37 -9.88 12.73 -3.70
N VAL A 38 -10.28 11.48 -3.75
CA VAL A 38 -9.76 10.43 -2.88
C VAL A 38 -8.67 9.67 -3.65
N MET A 39 -7.56 9.40 -3.00
CA MET A 39 -6.47 8.65 -3.57
C MET A 39 -6.27 7.33 -2.83
N VAL A 40 -5.87 6.30 -3.57
CA VAL A 40 -5.54 4.98 -3.02
C VAL A 40 -4.12 4.63 -3.42
N GLY A 41 -3.29 4.35 -2.43
CA GLY A 41 -1.99 3.76 -2.61
C GLY A 41 -2.08 2.23 -2.56
N ALA A 42 -1.32 1.55 -3.39
CA ALA A 42 -1.10 0.12 -3.34
C ALA A 42 0.39 -0.18 -3.32
N ALA A 43 0.83 -1.04 -2.42
CA ALA A 43 2.20 -1.50 -2.34
C ALA A 43 2.23 -3.03 -2.32
N ALA A 44 3.09 -3.62 -3.12
CA ALA A 44 3.21 -5.07 -3.25
C ALA A 44 4.60 -5.55 -2.85
N ILE A 45 4.66 -6.67 -2.14
CA ILE A 45 5.88 -7.42 -1.84
C ILE A 45 5.74 -8.86 -2.32
N ARG A 46 6.85 -9.48 -2.69
CA ARG A 46 6.87 -10.90 -3.03
C ARG A 46 7.14 -11.72 -1.78
N THR A 47 6.42 -12.82 -1.62
CA THR A 47 6.59 -13.70 -0.45
C THR A 47 7.95 -14.38 -0.43
N CYS A 48 8.56 -14.63 -1.60
CA CYS A 48 9.92 -15.15 -1.68
C CYS A 48 10.96 -14.18 -1.07
N ASP A 49 10.69 -12.89 -1.03
CA ASP A 49 11.58 -11.90 -0.44
C ASP A 49 11.48 -11.87 1.11
N LEU A 50 10.44 -12.49 1.68
CA LEU A 50 10.26 -12.62 3.13
C LEU A 50 11.06 -13.79 3.73
N ALA A 51 11.47 -14.73 2.89
CA ALA A 51 12.22 -15.92 3.27
C ALA A 51 13.56 -15.96 2.49
N GLY A 52 14.60 -16.51 3.10
CA GLY A 52 15.88 -16.66 2.43
C GLY A 52 17.06 -16.23 3.32
N SER A 53 18.25 -16.16 2.71
CA SER A 53 19.47 -15.79 3.41
C SER A 53 19.57 -14.31 3.79
N SER A 54 18.78 -13.45 3.14
CA SER A 54 18.64 -12.01 3.44
C SER A 54 17.16 -11.63 3.36
N PRO A 55 16.38 -11.95 4.39
CA PRO A 55 14.95 -11.70 4.38
C PRO A 55 14.64 -10.19 4.35
N LEU A 56 13.58 -9.83 3.64
CA LEU A 56 13.08 -8.46 3.59
C LEU A 56 12.80 -7.95 5.00
N ALA A 57 13.37 -6.82 5.35
CA ALA A 57 13.13 -6.11 6.61
C ALA A 57 12.39 -4.80 6.34
N VAL A 58 11.64 -4.33 7.33
CA VAL A 58 11.01 -3.00 7.25
C VAL A 58 12.10 -1.95 7.27
N PRO A 59 12.09 -0.97 6.34
CA PRO A 59 13.07 0.12 6.33
C PRO A 59 13.01 0.96 7.62
N ASP A 60 14.13 1.51 8.01
CA ASP A 60 14.22 2.35 9.19
C ASP A 60 13.36 3.62 9.06
N GLY A 61 12.69 3.97 10.14
CA GLY A 61 11.84 5.17 10.18
C GLY A 61 10.43 5.00 9.62
N VAL A 62 10.08 3.80 9.14
CA VAL A 62 8.69 3.49 8.73
C VAL A 62 7.82 3.39 9.98
N ALA A 63 6.71 4.10 9.95
CA ALA A 63 5.67 4.08 10.98
C ALA A 63 4.32 4.42 10.35
N ASP A 64 3.23 4.35 11.14
CA ASP A 64 1.92 4.85 10.71
C ASP A 64 2.06 6.29 10.18
N SER A 65 1.56 6.54 8.98
CA SER A 65 1.70 7.83 8.28
C SER A 65 1.20 9.02 9.10
N LYS A 66 0.24 8.79 9.99
CA LYS A 66 -0.29 9.80 10.92
C LYS A 66 0.68 10.15 12.07
N MET A 67 1.63 9.26 12.34
CA MET A 67 2.69 9.47 13.34
C MET A 67 3.91 10.17 12.76
N LEU A 68 4.01 10.27 11.42
CA LEU A 68 5.14 10.86 10.72
C LEU A 68 4.82 12.29 10.31
N THR A 69 5.82 13.19 10.47
CA THR A 69 5.76 14.52 9.86
C THR A 69 5.87 14.42 8.34
N GLU A 70 5.40 15.43 7.62
CA GLU A 70 5.50 15.50 6.16
C GLU A 70 6.94 15.28 5.68
N HIS A 71 7.88 16.02 6.24
CA HIS A 71 9.30 15.90 5.93
C HIS A 71 9.84 14.46 6.11
N ARG A 72 9.41 13.76 7.16
CA ARG A 72 9.82 12.36 7.37
C ARG A 72 9.20 11.42 6.34
N ARG A 73 7.93 11.63 5.97
CA ARG A 73 7.29 10.83 4.90
C ARG A 73 8.00 11.00 3.57
N GLU A 74 8.39 12.24 3.24
CA GLU A 74 9.15 12.52 2.02
C GLU A 74 10.55 11.87 2.04
N ALA A 75 11.24 11.92 3.18
CA ALA A 75 12.58 11.37 3.32
C ALA A 75 12.63 9.84 3.08
N ILE A 76 11.61 9.09 3.55
CA ILE A 76 11.57 7.63 3.38
C ILE A 76 10.92 7.19 2.07
N PHE A 77 10.33 8.10 1.28
CA PHE A 77 9.52 7.77 0.10
C PHE A 77 10.31 7.02 -0.98
N GLU A 78 11.50 7.48 -1.31
CA GLU A 78 12.33 6.84 -2.35
C GLU A 78 12.84 5.47 -1.89
N GLU A 79 13.16 5.31 -0.62
CA GLU A 79 13.53 4.03 -0.04
C GLU A 79 12.37 3.03 -0.09
N LEU A 80 11.16 3.44 0.29
CA LEU A 80 9.97 2.61 0.21
C LEU A 80 9.62 2.19 -1.21
N LYS A 81 9.78 3.09 -2.19
CA LYS A 81 9.59 2.76 -3.61
C LYS A 81 10.55 1.67 -4.10
N SER A 82 11.77 1.69 -3.59
CA SER A 82 12.80 0.70 -3.92
C SER A 82 12.58 -0.61 -3.17
N TRP A 83 12.06 -0.54 -1.95
CA TRP A 83 11.75 -1.66 -1.08
C TRP A 83 10.58 -2.51 -1.60
N CYS A 84 9.55 -1.87 -2.15
CA CYS A 84 8.41 -2.57 -2.75
C CYS A 84 8.79 -3.28 -4.05
N ALA A 85 8.27 -4.49 -4.26
CA ALA A 85 8.36 -5.18 -5.56
C ALA A 85 7.62 -4.41 -6.65
N SER A 86 6.48 -3.79 -6.31
CA SER A 86 5.76 -2.83 -7.15
C SER A 86 4.88 -1.94 -6.28
N TRP A 87 4.52 -0.79 -6.82
CA TRP A 87 3.60 0.14 -6.17
C TRP A 87 2.77 0.88 -7.22
N ALA A 88 1.64 1.39 -6.79
CA ALA A 88 0.71 2.12 -7.64
C ALA A 88 -0.04 3.16 -6.80
N VAL A 89 -0.48 4.24 -7.46
CA VAL A 89 -1.39 5.22 -6.87
C VAL A 89 -2.53 5.43 -7.86
N GLY A 90 -3.76 5.31 -7.38
CA GLY A 90 -4.96 5.64 -8.11
C GLY A 90 -5.68 6.82 -7.47
N SER A 91 -6.55 7.47 -8.21
CA SER A 91 -7.38 8.56 -7.71
C SER A 91 -8.80 8.46 -8.25
N ALA A 92 -9.77 8.82 -7.41
CA ALA A 92 -11.14 9.09 -7.82
C ALA A 92 -11.43 10.56 -7.63
N SER A 93 -11.96 11.20 -8.66
CA SER A 93 -12.32 12.61 -8.63
C SER A 93 -13.56 12.86 -7.74
N ASN A 94 -13.76 14.09 -7.32
CA ASN A 94 -14.97 14.49 -6.61
C ASN A 94 -16.25 14.19 -7.41
N THR A 95 -16.24 14.39 -8.73
CA THR A 95 -17.39 14.09 -9.59
C THR A 95 -17.73 12.59 -9.59
N GLU A 96 -16.73 11.71 -9.69
CA GLU A 96 -16.93 10.26 -9.62
C GLU A 96 -17.46 9.83 -8.24
N ILE A 97 -17.01 10.51 -7.18
CA ILE A 97 -17.49 10.25 -5.81
C ILE A 97 -18.95 10.69 -5.66
N ASP A 98 -19.31 11.84 -6.21
CA ASP A 98 -20.68 12.38 -6.17
C ASP A 98 -21.65 11.52 -6.98
N ASP A 99 -21.22 11.03 -8.14
CA ASP A 99 -22.07 10.23 -9.04
C ASP A 99 -22.26 8.79 -8.55
N TRP A 100 -21.20 8.17 -7.98
CA TRP A 100 -21.19 6.72 -7.70
C TRP A 100 -21.05 6.36 -6.22
N GLY A 101 -20.76 7.33 -5.38
CA GLY A 101 -20.45 7.14 -3.97
C GLY A 101 -18.99 6.70 -3.76
N ILE A 102 -18.44 7.05 -2.60
CA ILE A 102 -17.03 6.87 -2.27
C ILE A 102 -16.57 5.41 -2.34
N SER A 103 -17.40 4.49 -1.90
CA SER A 103 -17.03 3.05 -1.88
C SER A 103 -16.89 2.48 -3.28
N TYR A 104 -17.75 2.89 -4.20
CA TYR A 104 -17.67 2.45 -5.60
C TYR A 104 -16.52 3.12 -6.35
N ALA A 105 -16.33 4.43 -6.13
CA ALA A 105 -15.25 5.18 -6.74
C ALA A 105 -13.87 4.61 -6.36
N LEU A 106 -13.68 4.19 -5.10
CA LEU A 106 -12.45 3.54 -4.63
C LEU A 106 -12.24 2.14 -5.22
N ALA A 107 -13.32 1.40 -5.46
CA ALA A 107 -13.26 0.05 -6.04
C ALA A 107 -13.18 0.06 -7.58
N SER A 108 -13.40 1.21 -8.22
CA SER A 108 -13.44 1.31 -9.66
C SER A 108 -12.08 1.03 -10.33
N PRO A 109 -12.06 0.34 -11.49
CA PRO A 109 -10.86 0.15 -12.29
C PRO A 109 -10.18 1.47 -12.73
N HIS A 110 -10.91 2.58 -12.78
CA HIS A 110 -10.36 3.89 -13.09
C HIS A 110 -9.37 4.37 -12.03
N CYS A 111 -9.59 4.07 -10.76
CA CYS A 111 -8.64 4.31 -9.69
C CYS A 111 -7.32 3.54 -9.91
N ALA A 112 -7.39 2.39 -10.54
CA ALA A 112 -6.21 1.56 -10.87
C ALA A 112 -5.46 2.00 -12.15
N HIS A 113 -6.07 2.81 -13.03
CA HIS A 113 -5.50 3.14 -14.35
C HIS A 113 -4.42 4.24 -14.32
N SER A 114 -4.35 5.05 -13.28
CA SER A 114 -3.28 6.06 -13.10
C SER A 114 -1.97 5.48 -12.60
N ALA A 115 -1.91 4.17 -12.38
CA ALA A 115 -0.76 3.51 -11.78
C ALA A 115 0.40 3.40 -12.77
N LYS A 116 1.52 4.06 -12.50
CA LYS A 116 2.82 3.74 -13.11
C LYS A 116 3.28 2.37 -12.58
N ARG A 117 2.99 1.33 -13.36
CA ARG A 117 3.37 -0.05 -13.05
C ARG A 117 4.81 -0.31 -13.49
N LYS A 118 5.68 -0.71 -12.57
CA LYS A 118 6.92 -1.40 -12.90
C LYS A 118 6.56 -2.84 -13.28
N ARG A 119 6.64 -3.20 -14.56
CA ARG A 119 6.29 -4.55 -15.04
C ARG A 119 7.38 -5.54 -14.67
N ASN A 120 7.03 -6.58 -13.93
CA ASN A 120 7.67 -7.88 -14.04
C ASN A 120 6.55 -8.93 -14.18
N SER A 121 6.63 -9.70 -15.24
CA SER A 121 5.64 -10.70 -15.66
C SER A 121 5.78 -11.97 -14.81
N ALA A 122 4.77 -12.31 -14.05
CA ALA A 122 4.48 -13.67 -13.64
C ALA A 122 2.98 -13.78 -13.33
N SER A 123 2.34 -14.85 -13.79
CA SER A 123 1.00 -15.25 -13.33
C SER A 123 1.16 -15.66 -11.88
N THR A 124 0.56 -14.91 -10.96
CA THR A 124 0.93 -14.94 -9.56
C THR A 124 -0.35 -14.90 -8.72
N ALA A 125 -0.50 -15.82 -7.79
CA ALA A 125 -1.54 -15.79 -6.78
C ALA A 125 -1.30 -14.58 -5.87
N MET A 126 -2.31 -13.73 -5.69
CA MET A 126 -2.23 -12.47 -4.97
C MET A 126 -3.14 -12.47 -3.75
N ALA A 127 -2.58 -12.16 -2.59
CA ALA A 127 -3.36 -11.83 -1.40
C ALA A 127 -3.51 -10.31 -1.28
N CYS A 128 -4.73 -9.86 -1.01
CA CYS A 128 -5.04 -8.46 -0.80
C CYS A 128 -5.21 -8.21 0.71
N LEU A 129 -4.44 -7.28 1.24
CA LEU A 129 -4.59 -6.76 2.59
C LEU A 129 -5.20 -5.37 2.49
N THR A 130 -6.39 -5.21 3.03
CA THR A 130 -6.95 -3.87 3.29
C THR A 130 -6.67 -3.52 4.74
N ALA A 131 -6.03 -2.39 4.98
CA ALA A 131 -5.95 -1.83 6.31
C ALA A 131 -7.36 -1.35 6.70
N SER A 132 -8.16 -2.23 7.32
CA SER A 132 -9.42 -1.82 7.93
C SER A 132 -9.14 -1.40 9.38
N ARG A 133 -9.59 -0.21 9.73
CA ARG A 133 -9.72 0.26 11.11
C ARG A 133 -11.10 -0.01 11.63
#